data_8ce3005176c93c8b122512379eae3791
#
_entry.id   8ce3005176c93c8b122512379eae3791
#
_cell.length_a   1.000
_cell.length_b   1.000
_cell.length_c   1.000
_cell.angle_alpha   90.00
_cell.angle_beta   90.00
_cell.angle_gamma   90.00
#
_symmetry.space_group_name_H-M   'P 1'
#
loop_
_entity.id
_entity.type
_entity.pdbx_description
1 polymer ?
#
loop_
_entity_poly.entity_id
_entity_poly.type
_entity_poly.pdbx_seq_one_letter_code
_entity_poly.pdbx_strand_id
1 'polypeptide(L)'
;QGVSSAASDVYKRQVNALADAVKVTLGPKGRNVVLDKKFGSPTITKDGVTVAKEIELKDAVENMGAQMVREVASKTSDIAGDGTTTATVLAQAIYREGAKNVVAGANPMEIKRGIEKSVEKIVDSLQKQAKPVTGNMIAQVGTISANNDATIGTIIAEAMEKVGKDGVITVEEAKTLETSLDVVEGMQFDRGYLSPYFVSDPERMEVVLENPIILIHEKKISSMKDLLPLLEQVARLSRPLLIIAEDIEGEALATLVVNKLRGTLQGLSLIHISEPTRLGMISYAVFCL
;
A
#
# COMPACT_ATOMS: atom_id res chain seq x y z
N GLN A 1 -15.71 -1.63 39.51
CA GLN A 1 -14.85 -2.84 39.50
C GLN A 1 -15.48 -4.08 38.84
N GLY A 2 -16.72 -4.05 38.36
CA GLY A 2 -17.45 -5.20 37.84
C GLY A 2 -17.48 -5.33 36.29
N VAL A 3 -16.91 -4.41 35.53
CA VAL A 3 -16.98 -4.41 34.07
C VAL A 3 -15.87 -5.26 33.42
N SER A 4 -14.91 -5.75 34.21
CA SER A 4 -13.67 -6.26 33.63
C SER A 4 -13.69 -7.72 33.18
N SER A 5 -14.41 -8.62 33.81
CA SER A 5 -14.32 -10.05 33.46
C SER A 5 -15.15 -10.41 32.22
N ALA A 6 -16.39 -9.96 32.14
CA ALA A 6 -17.28 -10.27 31.04
C ALA A 6 -16.81 -9.59 29.73
N ALA A 7 -16.40 -8.32 29.78
CA ALA A 7 -15.85 -7.61 28.63
C ALA A 7 -14.51 -8.24 28.18
N SER A 8 -13.63 -8.60 29.10
CA SER A 8 -12.38 -9.28 28.81
C SER A 8 -12.60 -10.64 28.13
N ASP A 9 -13.57 -11.40 28.56
CA ASP A 9 -13.90 -12.71 27.97
C ASP A 9 -14.57 -12.56 26.61
N VAL A 10 -15.34 -11.51 26.37
CA VAL A 10 -15.90 -11.16 25.07
C VAL A 10 -14.76 -10.81 24.09
N TYR A 11 -13.89 -9.88 24.43
CA TYR A 11 -12.75 -9.52 23.59
C TYR A 11 -11.82 -10.71 23.28
N LYS A 12 -11.58 -11.58 24.26
CA LYS A 12 -10.77 -12.78 24.09
C LYS A 12 -11.37 -13.73 23.06
N ARG A 13 -12.71 -13.93 23.09
CA ARG A 13 -13.40 -14.74 22.07
C ARG A 13 -13.28 -14.15 20.68
N GLN A 14 -13.40 -12.83 20.56
CA GLN A 14 -13.35 -12.09 19.30
C GLN A 14 -11.97 -12.19 18.61
N VAL A 15 -10.93 -11.87 19.39
CA VAL A 15 -9.54 -11.98 18.93
C VAL A 15 -9.22 -13.41 18.52
N ASN A 16 -9.68 -14.39 19.30
CA ASN A 16 -9.45 -15.80 18.98
C ASN A 16 -10.22 -16.23 17.72
N ALA A 17 -11.49 -15.85 17.58
CA ALA A 17 -12.31 -16.25 16.44
C ALA A 17 -11.66 -15.84 15.10
N LEU A 18 -11.21 -14.58 14.99
CA LEU A 18 -10.54 -14.10 13.78
C LEU A 18 -9.15 -14.73 13.64
N ALA A 19 -8.33 -14.71 14.68
CA ALA A 19 -6.97 -15.20 14.58
C ALA A 19 -6.91 -16.72 14.34
N ASP A 20 -7.80 -17.52 14.91
CA ASP A 20 -7.85 -18.97 14.68
C ASP A 20 -8.32 -19.30 13.26
N ALA A 21 -9.21 -18.52 12.67
CA ALA A 21 -9.59 -18.66 11.27
C ALA A 21 -8.42 -18.32 10.32
N VAL A 22 -7.69 -17.24 10.59
CA VAL A 22 -6.54 -16.83 9.78
C VAL A 22 -5.36 -17.81 9.97
N LYS A 23 -5.16 -18.33 11.18
CA LYS A 23 -4.04 -19.22 11.53
C LYS A 23 -4.01 -20.51 10.71
N VAL A 24 -5.14 -21.00 10.21
CA VAL A 24 -5.17 -22.23 9.37
C VAL A 24 -4.46 -22.05 8.04
N THR A 25 -4.23 -20.81 7.60
CA THR A 25 -3.49 -20.51 6.36
C THR A 25 -1.98 -20.41 6.56
N LEU A 26 -1.46 -20.53 7.80
CA LEU A 26 -0.06 -20.26 8.13
C LEU A 26 0.90 -21.35 7.64
N GLY A 27 1.94 -20.91 6.94
CA GLY A 27 3.12 -21.68 6.62
C GLY A 27 2.91 -22.83 5.63
N PRO A 28 3.88 -23.76 5.52
CA PRO A 28 3.87 -24.83 4.51
C PRO A 28 2.70 -25.80 4.64
N LYS A 29 2.18 -25.96 5.85
CA LYS A 29 0.98 -26.78 6.13
C LYS A 29 -0.32 -25.97 6.06
N GLY A 30 -0.25 -24.69 5.67
CA GLY A 30 -1.40 -23.83 5.52
C GLY A 30 -2.43 -24.40 4.54
N ARG A 31 -3.71 -24.24 4.89
CA ARG A 31 -4.85 -24.73 4.10
C ARG A 31 -5.55 -23.56 3.44
N ASN A 32 -6.18 -23.84 2.32
CA ASN A 32 -7.12 -22.89 1.72
C ASN A 32 -8.35 -22.74 2.63
N VAL A 33 -8.84 -21.52 2.72
CA VAL A 33 -10.10 -21.17 3.38
C VAL A 33 -11.11 -20.84 2.29
N VAL A 34 -12.33 -21.35 2.44
CA VAL A 34 -13.46 -21.01 1.58
C VAL A 34 -14.24 -19.90 2.27
N LEU A 35 -14.33 -18.76 1.60
CA LEU A 35 -15.06 -17.59 2.09
C LEU A 35 -16.39 -17.51 1.37
N ASP A 36 -17.48 -17.53 2.13
CA ASP A 36 -18.82 -17.36 1.59
C ASP A 36 -19.07 -15.87 1.26
N LYS A 37 -19.57 -15.61 0.07
CA LYS A 37 -19.94 -14.26 -0.37
C LYS A 37 -21.46 -14.13 -0.44
N LYS A 38 -21.99 -13.04 0.07
CA LYS A 38 -23.43 -12.73 -0.01
C LYS A 38 -23.92 -12.66 -1.46
N PHE A 39 -23.04 -12.32 -2.39
CA PHE A 39 -23.31 -12.26 -3.83
C PHE A 39 -22.09 -12.82 -4.60
N GLY A 40 -22.35 -13.76 -5.49
CA GLY A 40 -21.33 -14.39 -6.34
C GLY A 40 -20.83 -15.74 -5.82
N SER A 41 -19.78 -16.25 -6.45
CA SER A 41 -19.17 -17.52 -6.07
C SER A 41 -18.31 -17.40 -4.82
N PRO A 42 -18.22 -18.46 -3.98
CA PRO A 42 -17.30 -18.49 -2.85
C PRO A 42 -15.86 -18.25 -3.29
N THR A 43 -15.12 -17.50 -2.50
CA THR A 43 -13.69 -17.26 -2.76
C THR A 43 -12.85 -18.26 -1.99
N ILE A 44 -11.91 -18.91 -2.67
CA ILE A 44 -10.94 -19.82 -2.06
C ILE A 44 -9.59 -19.10 -1.99
N THR A 45 -9.06 -18.97 -0.78
CA THR A 45 -7.79 -18.23 -0.58
C THR A 45 -6.95 -18.84 0.54
N LYS A 46 -5.64 -18.63 0.46
CA LYS A 46 -4.68 -18.83 1.56
C LYS A 46 -4.21 -17.50 2.17
N ASP A 47 -4.56 -16.38 1.54
CA ASP A 47 -4.10 -15.08 1.99
C ASP A 47 -4.77 -14.68 3.30
N GLY A 48 -3.94 -14.43 4.33
CA GLY A 48 -4.41 -14.10 5.67
C GLY A 48 -5.12 -12.76 5.75
N VAL A 49 -4.72 -11.77 4.96
CA VAL A 49 -5.39 -10.46 4.96
C VAL A 49 -6.77 -10.53 4.33
N THR A 50 -6.92 -11.28 3.25
CA THR A 50 -8.23 -11.53 2.60
C THR A 50 -9.17 -12.26 3.56
N VAL A 51 -8.68 -13.32 4.22
CA VAL A 51 -9.47 -14.01 5.24
C VAL A 51 -9.88 -13.08 6.38
N ALA A 52 -8.95 -12.26 6.88
CA ALA A 52 -9.22 -11.32 7.98
C ALA A 52 -10.24 -10.25 7.60
N LYS A 53 -10.24 -9.77 6.35
CA LYS A 53 -11.18 -8.74 5.86
C LYS A 53 -12.61 -9.25 5.73
N GLU A 54 -12.79 -10.50 5.35
CA GLU A 54 -14.12 -11.10 5.10
C GLU A 54 -14.80 -11.64 6.38
N ILE A 55 -14.06 -11.79 7.50
CA ILE A 55 -14.64 -12.27 8.74
C ILE A 55 -15.43 -11.16 9.43
N GLU A 56 -16.75 -11.34 9.48
CA GLU A 56 -17.67 -10.52 10.24
C GLU A 56 -18.35 -11.36 11.33
N LEU A 57 -18.34 -10.87 12.57
CA LEU A 57 -19.04 -11.50 13.67
C LEU A 57 -20.45 -10.92 13.77
N LYS A 58 -21.43 -11.77 14.11
CA LYS A 58 -22.85 -11.37 14.17
C LYS A 58 -23.16 -10.34 15.23
N ASP A 59 -22.46 -10.38 16.35
CA ASP A 59 -22.61 -9.41 17.43
C ASP A 59 -21.75 -8.17 17.16
N ALA A 60 -22.35 -6.98 17.24
CA ALA A 60 -21.67 -5.72 16.96
C ALA A 60 -20.53 -5.42 17.94
N VAL A 61 -20.67 -5.79 19.20
CA VAL A 61 -19.64 -5.63 20.23
C VAL A 61 -18.51 -6.64 19.98
N GLU A 62 -18.86 -7.88 19.62
CA GLU A 62 -17.90 -8.89 19.24
C GLU A 62 -17.12 -8.51 17.98
N ASN A 63 -17.73 -7.81 17.06
CA ASN A 63 -17.07 -7.37 15.82
C ASN A 63 -16.00 -6.30 16.06
N MET A 64 -16.08 -5.49 17.11
CA MET A 64 -15.03 -4.49 17.40
C MET A 64 -13.66 -5.10 17.67
N GLY A 65 -13.58 -6.18 18.45
CA GLY A 65 -12.31 -6.86 18.70
C GLY A 65 -11.74 -7.54 17.46
N ALA A 66 -12.61 -8.10 16.60
CA ALA A 66 -12.22 -8.64 15.33
C ALA A 66 -11.66 -7.54 14.39
N GLN A 67 -12.29 -6.35 14.37
CA GLN A 67 -11.81 -5.21 13.59
C GLN A 67 -10.41 -4.75 14.02
N MET A 68 -10.09 -4.73 15.31
CA MET A 68 -8.74 -4.39 15.78
C MET A 68 -7.68 -5.35 15.27
N VAL A 69 -7.98 -6.66 15.25
CA VAL A 69 -7.04 -7.66 14.72
C VAL A 69 -6.96 -7.60 13.19
N ARG A 70 -8.08 -7.28 12.51
CA ARG A 70 -8.10 -7.00 11.07
C ARG A 70 -7.18 -5.83 10.70
N GLU A 71 -7.18 -4.77 11.50
CA GLU A 71 -6.31 -3.62 11.30
C GLU A 71 -4.83 -3.99 11.37
N VAL A 72 -4.46 -4.90 12.27
CA VAL A 72 -3.08 -5.44 12.33
C VAL A 72 -2.70 -6.11 11.01
N ALA A 73 -3.56 -6.98 10.47
CA ALA A 73 -3.33 -7.64 9.19
C ALA A 73 -3.22 -6.63 8.04
N SER A 74 -4.12 -5.65 7.97
CA SER A 74 -4.14 -4.62 6.93
C SER A 74 -2.89 -3.75 6.96
N LYS A 75 -2.52 -3.22 8.13
CA LYS A 75 -1.29 -2.41 8.30
C LYS A 75 -0.03 -3.20 7.94
N THR A 76 0.03 -4.49 8.30
CA THR A 76 1.17 -5.33 7.92
C THR A 76 1.25 -5.52 6.40
N SER A 77 0.10 -5.72 5.74
CA SER A 77 0.02 -5.79 4.28
C SER A 77 0.49 -4.50 3.62
N ASP A 78 0.05 -3.35 4.14
CA ASP A 78 0.38 -2.03 3.56
C ASP A 78 1.87 -1.67 3.70
N ILE A 79 2.50 -2.06 4.82
CA ILE A 79 3.90 -1.71 5.12
C ILE A 79 4.88 -2.73 4.52
N ALA A 80 4.59 -4.03 4.68
CA ALA A 80 5.52 -5.11 4.35
C ALA A 80 5.08 -5.97 3.14
N GLY A 81 3.81 -5.92 2.75
CA GLY A 81 3.25 -6.74 1.66
C GLY A 81 3.10 -8.22 1.99
N ASP A 82 3.69 -8.70 3.07
CA ASP A 82 3.68 -10.11 3.50
C ASP A 82 3.67 -10.22 5.04
N GLY A 83 3.48 -11.43 5.57
CA GLY A 83 3.51 -11.70 6.99
C GLY A 83 2.20 -11.39 7.74
N THR A 84 1.11 -11.15 7.05
CA THR A 84 -0.20 -10.77 7.62
C THR A 84 -0.74 -11.82 8.58
N THR A 85 -0.66 -13.10 8.23
CA THR A 85 -1.03 -14.23 9.09
C THR A 85 -0.16 -14.29 10.34
N THR A 86 1.15 -14.13 10.20
CA THR A 86 2.10 -14.11 11.32
C THR A 86 1.80 -12.98 12.28
N ALA A 87 1.59 -11.77 11.77
CA ALA A 87 1.24 -10.59 12.57
C ALA A 87 -0.07 -10.79 13.35
N THR A 88 -1.08 -11.40 12.72
CA THR A 88 -2.36 -11.73 13.36
C THR A 88 -2.19 -12.72 14.50
N VAL A 89 -1.39 -13.78 14.31
CA VAL A 89 -1.10 -14.79 15.34
C VAL A 89 -0.31 -14.19 16.49
N LEU A 90 0.67 -13.32 16.20
CA LEU A 90 1.43 -12.60 17.22
C LEU A 90 0.54 -11.66 18.03
N ALA A 91 -0.34 -10.90 17.38
CA ALA A 91 -1.31 -10.04 18.06
C ALA A 91 -2.20 -10.83 19.03
N GLN A 92 -2.71 -11.99 18.60
CA GLN A 92 -3.46 -12.90 19.46
C GLN A 92 -2.63 -13.35 20.68
N ALA A 93 -1.40 -13.77 20.47
CA ALA A 93 -0.53 -14.25 21.53
C ALA A 93 -0.19 -13.16 22.54
N ILE A 94 0.18 -11.96 22.06
CA ILE A 94 0.48 -10.80 22.92
C ILE A 94 -0.74 -10.40 23.74
N TYR A 95 -1.91 -10.31 23.09
CA TYR A 95 -3.15 -9.99 23.80
C TYR A 95 -3.48 -11.03 24.86
N ARG A 96 -3.42 -12.32 24.53
CA ARG A 96 -3.75 -13.42 25.45
C ARG A 96 -2.84 -13.43 26.70
N GLU A 97 -1.55 -13.26 26.49
CA GLU A 97 -0.60 -13.26 27.62
C GLU A 97 -0.68 -11.94 28.42
N GLY A 98 -0.87 -10.81 27.74
CA GLY A 98 -1.09 -9.51 28.39
C GLY A 98 -2.35 -9.51 29.26
N ALA A 99 -3.48 -10.02 28.73
CA ALA A 99 -4.74 -10.11 29.45
C ALA A 99 -4.63 -11.00 30.72
N LYS A 100 -3.90 -12.11 30.65
CA LYS A 100 -3.65 -12.96 31.85
C LYS A 100 -2.96 -12.17 32.97
N ASN A 101 -1.95 -11.39 32.60
CA ASN A 101 -1.20 -10.59 33.59
C ASN A 101 -2.07 -9.45 34.17
N VAL A 102 -2.92 -8.82 33.36
CA VAL A 102 -3.87 -7.81 33.86
C VAL A 102 -4.89 -8.42 34.84
N VAL A 103 -5.44 -9.58 34.49
CA VAL A 103 -6.35 -10.32 35.39
C VAL A 103 -5.67 -10.72 36.72
N ALA A 104 -4.37 -11.02 36.66
CA ALA A 104 -3.53 -11.31 37.82
C ALA A 104 -3.17 -10.06 38.64
N GLY A 105 -3.62 -8.87 38.25
CA GLY A 105 -3.45 -7.61 38.99
C GLY A 105 -2.26 -6.74 38.53
N ALA A 106 -1.60 -7.09 37.43
CA ALA A 106 -0.54 -6.26 36.90
C ALA A 106 -1.11 -4.98 36.25
N ASN A 107 -0.34 -3.87 36.32
CA ASN A 107 -0.73 -2.60 35.75
C ASN A 107 -0.66 -2.65 34.20
N PRO A 108 -1.77 -2.40 33.47
CA PRO A 108 -1.79 -2.44 32.02
C PRO A 108 -0.81 -1.48 31.35
N MET A 109 -0.56 -0.31 31.95
CA MET A 109 0.36 0.69 31.40
C MET A 109 1.82 0.26 31.53
N GLU A 110 2.16 -0.49 32.58
CA GLU A 110 3.50 -1.05 32.73
C GLU A 110 3.73 -2.21 31.78
N ILE A 111 2.72 -3.05 31.57
CA ILE A 111 2.75 -4.10 30.54
C ILE A 111 2.96 -3.48 29.16
N LYS A 112 2.22 -2.41 28.81
CA LYS A 112 2.41 -1.69 27.57
C LYS A 112 3.85 -1.22 27.37
N ARG A 113 4.44 -0.54 28.38
CA ARG A 113 5.84 -0.09 28.35
C ARG A 113 6.83 -1.26 28.19
N GLY A 114 6.53 -2.39 28.84
CA GLY A 114 7.30 -3.61 28.71
C GLY A 114 7.28 -4.18 27.30
N ILE A 115 6.10 -4.20 26.66
CA ILE A 115 5.92 -4.64 25.28
C ILE A 115 6.71 -3.72 24.33
N GLU A 116 6.57 -2.40 24.45
CA GLU A 116 7.27 -1.41 23.64
C GLU A 116 8.79 -1.61 23.69
N LYS A 117 9.38 -1.72 24.88
CA LYS A 117 10.81 -2.01 25.06
C LYS A 117 11.24 -3.36 24.49
N SER A 118 10.38 -4.35 24.56
CA SER A 118 10.65 -5.68 24.00
C SER A 118 10.64 -5.63 22.48
N VAL A 119 9.68 -4.92 21.88
CA VAL A 119 9.61 -4.72 20.43
C VAL A 119 10.87 -4.05 19.90
N GLU A 120 11.35 -2.97 20.52
CA GLU A 120 12.60 -2.30 20.13
C GLU A 120 13.78 -3.27 20.08
N LYS A 121 13.97 -4.06 21.13
CA LYS A 121 15.06 -5.05 21.20
C LYS A 121 14.91 -6.18 20.17
N ILE A 122 13.68 -6.63 19.92
CA ILE A 122 13.41 -7.66 18.94
C ILE A 122 13.68 -7.14 17.53
N VAL A 123 13.23 -5.92 17.22
CA VAL A 123 13.49 -5.26 15.92
C VAL A 123 15.00 -5.11 15.68
N ASP A 124 15.75 -4.61 16.66
CA ASP A 124 17.23 -4.52 16.57
C ASP A 124 17.89 -5.89 16.29
N SER A 125 17.39 -6.92 16.96
CA SER A 125 17.92 -8.27 16.77
C SER A 125 17.58 -8.82 15.38
N LEU A 126 16.36 -8.57 14.88
CA LEU A 126 15.95 -8.98 13.56
C LEU A 126 16.71 -8.27 12.46
N GLN A 127 16.97 -6.96 12.61
CA GLN A 127 17.79 -6.18 11.67
C GLN A 127 19.21 -6.75 11.54
N LYS A 128 19.80 -7.20 12.63
CA LYS A 128 21.14 -7.85 12.62
C LYS A 128 21.15 -9.21 11.94
N GLN A 129 20.03 -9.90 11.92
CA GLN A 129 19.87 -11.21 11.29
C GLN A 129 19.42 -11.12 9.83
N ALA A 130 18.83 -9.96 9.43
CA ALA A 130 18.31 -9.74 8.08
C ALA A 130 19.46 -9.84 7.06
N LYS A 131 19.19 -10.52 5.97
CA LYS A 131 20.11 -10.65 4.84
C LYS A 131 19.47 -9.99 3.62
N PRO A 132 20.22 -9.17 2.85
CA PRO A 132 19.72 -8.62 1.61
C PRO A 132 19.42 -9.73 0.61
N VAL A 133 18.27 -9.62 -0.04
CA VAL A 133 17.85 -10.56 -1.08
C VAL A 133 18.49 -10.15 -2.41
N THR A 134 19.24 -11.07 -3.03
CA THR A 134 19.95 -10.78 -4.30
C THR A 134 19.94 -12.01 -5.20
N GLY A 135 19.97 -11.78 -6.52
CA GLY A 135 20.07 -12.83 -7.53
C GLY A 135 18.96 -13.88 -7.42
N ASN A 136 19.34 -15.15 -7.40
CA ASN A 136 18.39 -16.27 -7.35
C ASN A 136 17.51 -16.32 -6.08
N MET A 137 17.90 -15.62 -5.02
CA MET A 137 17.07 -15.52 -3.80
C MET A 137 15.75 -14.77 -4.08
N ILE A 138 15.72 -13.88 -5.07
CA ILE A 138 14.50 -13.15 -5.47
C ILE A 138 13.44 -14.17 -5.97
N ALA A 139 13.84 -15.07 -6.85
CA ALA A 139 12.96 -16.13 -7.35
C ALA A 139 12.47 -17.05 -6.23
N GLN A 140 13.33 -17.38 -5.26
CA GLN A 140 12.96 -18.21 -4.11
C GLN A 140 11.92 -17.51 -3.22
N VAL A 141 12.11 -16.23 -2.91
CA VAL A 141 11.15 -15.44 -2.14
C VAL A 141 9.83 -15.31 -2.90
N GLY A 142 9.90 -15.00 -4.20
CA GLY A 142 8.71 -14.94 -5.06
C GLY A 142 7.93 -16.25 -5.11
N THR A 143 8.64 -17.38 -5.21
CA THR A 143 8.04 -18.71 -5.19
C THR A 143 7.32 -19.00 -3.86
N ILE A 144 7.93 -18.66 -2.72
CA ILE A 144 7.30 -18.84 -1.41
C ILE A 144 6.05 -17.96 -1.29
N SER A 145 6.13 -16.70 -1.67
CA SER A 145 5.00 -15.77 -1.64
C SER A 145 3.85 -16.20 -2.56
N ALA A 146 4.17 -16.85 -3.67
CA ALA A 146 3.21 -17.44 -4.62
C ALA A 146 2.74 -18.85 -4.25
N ASN A 147 2.74 -19.23 -2.99
CA ASN A 147 2.34 -20.57 -2.51
C ASN A 147 3.12 -21.73 -3.14
N ASN A 148 4.42 -21.58 -3.31
CA ASN A 148 5.35 -22.52 -3.94
C ASN A 148 5.15 -22.69 -5.47
N ASP A 149 4.58 -21.72 -6.14
CA ASP A 149 4.58 -21.67 -7.59
C ASP A 149 5.90 -21.09 -8.12
N ALA A 150 6.75 -21.98 -8.62
CA ALA A 150 8.05 -21.60 -9.15
C ALA A 150 7.95 -20.76 -10.44
N THR A 151 6.88 -20.93 -11.22
CA THR A 151 6.67 -20.16 -12.44
C THR A 151 6.47 -18.68 -12.12
N ILE A 152 5.61 -18.39 -11.16
CA ILE A 152 5.37 -17.02 -10.68
C ILE A 152 6.65 -16.44 -10.08
N GLY A 153 7.36 -17.23 -9.26
CA GLY A 153 8.63 -16.80 -8.66
C GLY A 153 9.69 -16.40 -9.69
N THR A 154 9.77 -17.15 -10.79
CA THR A 154 10.70 -16.86 -11.90
C THR A 154 10.30 -15.58 -12.64
N ILE A 155 9.02 -15.42 -12.97
CA ILE A 155 8.51 -14.20 -13.64
C ILE A 155 8.78 -12.95 -12.80
N ILE A 156 8.57 -13.03 -11.47
CA ILE A 156 8.87 -11.91 -10.56
C ILE A 156 10.36 -11.61 -10.54
N ALA A 157 11.22 -12.62 -10.56
CA ALA A 157 12.66 -12.41 -10.58
C ALA A 157 13.13 -11.78 -11.91
N GLU A 158 12.59 -12.22 -13.05
CA GLU A 158 12.84 -11.61 -14.35
C GLU A 158 12.36 -10.15 -14.41
N ALA A 159 11.18 -9.86 -13.85
CA ALA A 159 10.67 -8.51 -13.75
C ALA A 159 11.62 -7.63 -12.93
N MET A 160 12.05 -8.12 -11.76
CA MET A 160 12.98 -7.39 -10.87
C MET A 160 14.37 -7.18 -11.51
N GLU A 161 14.83 -8.12 -12.34
CA GLU A 161 16.09 -7.96 -13.08
C GLU A 161 15.98 -6.86 -14.13
N LYS A 162 14.84 -6.75 -14.82
CA LYS A 162 14.59 -5.74 -15.86
C LYS A 162 14.38 -4.34 -15.30
N VAL A 163 13.58 -4.21 -14.23
CA VAL A 163 13.23 -2.89 -13.66
C VAL A 163 14.19 -2.43 -12.57
N GLY A 164 15.03 -3.33 -12.03
CA GLY A 164 15.95 -3.02 -10.94
C GLY A 164 15.29 -3.02 -9.55
N LYS A 165 16.09 -2.75 -8.51
CA LYS A 165 15.64 -2.81 -7.11
C LYS A 165 14.61 -1.73 -6.75
N ASP A 166 14.65 -0.63 -7.45
CA ASP A 166 13.82 0.55 -7.21
C ASP A 166 12.61 0.60 -8.17
N GLY A 167 12.49 -0.41 -9.05
CA GLY A 167 11.40 -0.52 -10.00
C GLY A 167 10.09 -0.96 -9.33
N VAL A 168 8.97 -0.53 -9.89
CA VAL A 168 7.63 -0.91 -9.43
C VAL A 168 7.15 -2.08 -10.26
N ILE A 169 6.69 -3.14 -9.59
CA ILE A 169 6.06 -4.29 -10.21
C ILE A 169 4.59 -4.30 -9.81
N THR A 170 3.70 -4.22 -10.80
CA THR A 170 2.26 -4.34 -10.62
C THR A 170 1.78 -5.65 -11.21
N VAL A 171 0.72 -6.20 -10.63
CA VAL A 171 0.07 -7.41 -11.11
C VAL A 171 -1.37 -7.06 -11.49
N GLU A 172 -1.72 -7.31 -12.74
CA GLU A 172 -3.05 -7.04 -13.28
C GLU A 172 -3.65 -8.32 -13.87
N GLU A 173 -4.97 -8.38 -13.94
CA GLU A 173 -5.67 -9.49 -14.56
C GLU A 173 -5.53 -9.39 -16.08
N ALA A 174 -4.90 -10.40 -16.70
CA ALA A 174 -4.72 -10.44 -18.14
C ALA A 174 -6.06 -10.68 -18.87
N LYS A 175 -6.21 -10.10 -20.05
CA LYS A 175 -7.34 -10.37 -20.95
C LYS A 175 -7.18 -11.69 -21.70
N THR A 176 -6.00 -12.29 -21.66
CA THR A 176 -5.63 -13.55 -22.31
C THR A 176 -5.45 -14.65 -21.27
N LEU A 177 -5.42 -15.91 -21.72
CA LEU A 177 -5.17 -17.06 -20.84
C LEU A 177 -3.69 -17.23 -20.46
N GLU A 178 -2.79 -16.53 -21.13
CA GLU A 178 -1.36 -16.62 -20.92
C GLU A 178 -0.87 -15.49 -19.99
N THR A 179 0.02 -15.84 -19.07
CA THR A 179 0.70 -14.88 -18.22
C THR A 179 1.82 -14.22 -19.02
N SER A 180 1.80 -12.91 -19.16
CA SER A 180 2.84 -12.12 -19.83
C SER A 180 3.55 -11.19 -18.86
N LEU A 181 4.77 -10.83 -19.19
CA LEU A 181 5.55 -9.81 -18.50
C LEU A 181 5.79 -8.65 -19.48
N ASP A 182 5.10 -7.54 -19.22
CA ASP A 182 5.28 -6.32 -19.98
C ASP A 182 6.14 -5.33 -19.18
N VAL A 183 7.17 -4.80 -19.82
CA VAL A 183 8.08 -3.83 -19.21
C VAL A 183 7.83 -2.47 -19.84
N VAL A 184 7.51 -1.50 -19.01
CA VAL A 184 7.32 -0.11 -19.41
C VAL A 184 8.50 0.70 -18.88
N GLU A 185 9.18 1.41 -19.75
CA GLU A 185 10.19 2.37 -19.33
C GLU A 185 9.50 3.63 -18.81
N GLY A 186 9.66 3.88 -17.52
CA GLY A 186 8.96 4.97 -16.82
C GLY A 186 7.90 4.47 -15.84
N MET A 187 6.91 5.30 -15.58
CA MET A 187 5.82 5.01 -14.66
C MET A 187 4.46 5.27 -15.33
N GLN A 188 3.56 4.30 -15.24
CA GLN A 188 2.18 4.45 -15.69
C GLN A 188 1.28 4.81 -14.52
N PHE A 189 0.42 5.81 -14.72
CA PHE A 189 -0.58 6.23 -13.74
C PHE A 189 -1.98 5.86 -14.22
N ASP A 190 -2.84 5.45 -13.30
CA ASP A 190 -4.24 5.10 -13.60
C ASP A 190 -5.10 6.32 -13.94
N ARG A 191 -4.65 7.52 -13.56
CA ARG A 191 -5.33 8.78 -13.82
C ARG A 191 -4.48 9.69 -14.68
N GLY A 192 -5.11 10.25 -15.68
CA GLY A 192 -4.49 11.21 -16.60
C GLY A 192 -4.53 12.66 -16.10
N TYR A 193 -4.63 13.59 -17.03
CA TYR A 193 -4.64 15.03 -16.75
C TYR A 193 -5.87 15.45 -15.92
N LEU A 194 -5.67 16.47 -15.09
CA LEU A 194 -6.72 17.01 -14.19
C LEU A 194 -7.85 17.71 -14.93
N SER A 195 -7.57 18.29 -16.10
CA SER A 195 -8.55 19.04 -16.89
C SER A 195 -8.28 18.90 -18.40
N PRO A 196 -9.32 18.77 -19.23
CA PRO A 196 -9.19 18.73 -20.69
C PRO A 196 -8.44 19.92 -21.29
N TYR A 197 -8.39 21.06 -20.59
CA TYR A 197 -7.63 22.24 -21.04
C TYR A 197 -6.12 22.04 -21.08
N PHE A 198 -5.60 20.98 -20.46
CA PHE A 198 -4.17 20.66 -20.48
C PHE A 198 -3.77 19.72 -21.60
N VAL A 199 -4.72 19.24 -22.39
CA VAL A 199 -4.47 18.38 -23.55
C VAL A 199 -3.64 19.12 -24.58
N SER A 200 -2.62 18.46 -25.15
CA SER A 200 -1.81 18.98 -26.25
C SER A 200 -2.35 18.56 -27.62
N ASP A 201 -2.95 17.38 -27.70
CA ASP A 201 -3.60 16.84 -28.91
C ASP A 201 -5.09 16.59 -28.64
N PRO A 202 -6.00 17.52 -29.02
CA PRO A 202 -7.44 17.38 -28.80
C PRO A 202 -8.09 16.19 -29.52
N GLU A 203 -7.52 15.74 -30.64
CA GLU A 203 -8.10 14.63 -31.42
C GLU A 203 -7.85 13.28 -30.73
N ARG A 204 -6.66 13.12 -30.16
CA ARG A 204 -6.28 11.90 -29.42
C ARG A 204 -6.55 11.97 -27.93
N MET A 205 -6.89 13.17 -27.42
CA MET A 205 -7.01 13.43 -25.99
C MET A 205 -5.74 13.07 -25.21
N GLU A 206 -4.58 13.37 -25.79
CA GLU A 206 -3.28 13.05 -25.23
C GLU A 206 -2.51 14.31 -24.84
N VAL A 207 -1.61 14.15 -23.85
CA VAL A 207 -0.63 15.17 -23.46
C VAL A 207 0.76 14.62 -23.71
N VAL A 208 1.46 15.21 -24.65
CA VAL A 208 2.87 14.85 -24.94
C VAL A 208 3.75 16.04 -24.55
N LEU A 209 4.69 15.79 -23.65
CA LEU A 209 5.64 16.79 -23.15
C LEU A 209 7.05 16.29 -23.41
N GLU A 210 7.83 17.03 -24.20
CA GLU A 210 9.23 16.70 -24.45
C GLU A 210 10.14 17.37 -23.41
N ASN A 211 10.94 16.58 -22.71
CA ASN A 211 11.90 17.03 -21.69
C ASN A 211 11.31 18.01 -20.64
N PRO A 212 10.20 17.64 -19.97
CA PRO A 212 9.51 18.53 -19.03
C PRO A 212 10.32 18.76 -17.76
N ILE A 213 10.02 19.88 -17.08
CA ILE A 213 10.36 20.08 -15.68
C ILE A 213 9.25 19.42 -14.86
N ILE A 214 9.61 18.63 -13.87
CA ILE A 214 8.65 17.89 -13.05
C ILE A 214 8.61 18.49 -11.65
N LEU A 215 7.43 18.93 -11.21
CA LEU A 215 7.15 19.31 -9.82
C LEU A 215 6.37 18.20 -9.16
N ILE A 216 6.90 17.65 -8.07
CA ILE A 216 6.18 16.69 -7.22
C ILE A 216 5.83 17.38 -5.91
N HIS A 217 4.54 17.38 -5.54
CA HIS A 217 4.06 18.00 -4.32
C HIS A 217 3.07 17.08 -3.59
N GLU A 218 3.31 16.83 -2.31
CA GLU A 218 2.55 15.85 -1.50
C GLU A 218 1.13 16.29 -1.16
N LYS A 219 0.87 17.60 -1.19
CA LYS A 219 -0.37 18.19 -0.70
C LYS A 219 -1.16 18.82 -1.82
N LYS A 220 -2.40 19.19 -1.50
CA LYS A 220 -3.23 20.03 -2.38
C LYS A 220 -2.60 21.40 -2.60
N ILE A 221 -2.64 21.85 -3.83
CA ILE A 221 -2.18 23.18 -4.23
C ILE A 221 -3.42 24.04 -4.51
N SER A 222 -3.71 24.98 -3.61
CA SER A 222 -4.84 25.93 -3.75
C SER A 222 -4.39 27.36 -3.94
N SER A 223 -3.17 27.71 -3.46
CA SER A 223 -2.62 29.05 -3.52
C SER A 223 -1.61 29.21 -4.65
N MET A 224 -1.80 30.23 -5.45
CA MET A 224 -0.89 30.58 -6.54
C MET A 224 0.45 31.15 -6.05
N LYS A 225 0.49 31.73 -4.85
CA LYS A 225 1.70 32.35 -4.28
C LYS A 225 2.87 31.39 -4.14
N ASP A 226 2.56 30.15 -3.83
CA ASP A 226 3.59 29.11 -3.60
C ASP A 226 4.18 28.62 -4.93
N LEU A 227 3.42 28.70 -6.02
CA LEU A 227 3.85 28.30 -7.36
C LEU A 227 4.56 29.41 -8.14
N LEU A 228 4.30 30.67 -7.83
CA LEU A 228 4.82 31.82 -8.60
C LEU A 228 6.34 31.77 -8.83
N PRO A 229 7.19 31.54 -7.82
CA PRO A 229 8.64 31.51 -8.01
C PRO A 229 9.10 30.41 -8.98
N LEU A 230 8.41 29.25 -8.92
CA LEU A 230 8.70 28.14 -9.82
C LEU A 230 8.26 28.45 -11.25
N LEU A 231 7.04 28.99 -11.42
CA LEU A 231 6.51 29.34 -12.74
C LEU A 231 7.34 30.39 -13.45
N GLU A 232 7.89 31.37 -12.72
CA GLU A 232 8.82 32.33 -13.28
C GLU A 232 10.11 31.69 -13.79
N GLN A 233 10.65 30.71 -13.05
CA GLN A 233 11.84 29.97 -13.48
C GLN A 233 11.54 29.11 -14.70
N VAL A 234 10.41 28.40 -14.70
CA VAL A 234 9.97 27.56 -15.83
C VAL A 234 9.75 28.42 -17.09
N ALA A 235 9.11 29.57 -16.97
CA ALA A 235 8.91 30.51 -18.06
C ALA A 235 10.24 31.01 -18.66
N ARG A 236 11.26 31.29 -17.82
CA ARG A 236 12.59 31.68 -18.30
C ARG A 236 13.31 30.56 -19.04
N LEU A 237 13.10 29.30 -18.63
CA LEU A 237 13.72 28.15 -19.26
C LEU A 237 13.02 27.70 -20.53
N SER A 238 11.80 28.20 -20.79
CA SER A 238 10.95 27.84 -21.94
C SER A 238 10.76 26.34 -22.12
N ARG A 239 10.70 25.59 -21.00
CA ARG A 239 10.48 24.15 -20.98
C ARG A 239 9.08 23.81 -20.50
N PRO A 240 8.49 22.68 -20.97
CA PRO A 240 7.23 22.20 -20.46
C PRO A 240 7.28 21.92 -18.94
N LEU A 241 6.15 22.08 -18.26
CA LEU A 241 6.02 21.78 -16.82
C LEU A 241 4.99 20.67 -16.63
N LEU A 242 5.37 19.64 -15.88
CA LEU A 242 4.51 18.60 -15.38
C LEU A 242 4.38 18.76 -13.87
N ILE A 243 3.17 18.95 -13.36
CA ILE A 243 2.91 19.01 -11.93
C ILE A 243 2.20 17.73 -11.50
N ILE A 244 2.76 17.04 -10.51
CA ILE A 244 2.21 15.84 -9.88
C ILE A 244 1.89 16.21 -8.43
N ALA A 245 0.60 16.28 -8.09
CA ALA A 245 0.14 16.69 -6.77
C ALA A 245 -1.07 15.87 -6.31
N GLU A 246 -1.39 15.91 -5.01
CA GLU A 246 -2.63 15.30 -4.49
C GLU A 246 -3.86 15.89 -5.20
N ASP A 247 -3.93 17.21 -5.31
CA ASP A 247 -4.95 17.91 -6.08
C ASP A 247 -4.51 19.35 -6.37
N ILE A 248 -5.10 19.97 -7.39
CA ILE A 248 -4.93 21.41 -7.68
C ILE A 248 -6.31 22.01 -7.88
N GLU A 249 -6.68 22.91 -7.00
CA GLU A 249 -8.03 23.49 -6.96
C GLU A 249 -8.02 25.02 -6.81
N GLY A 250 -9.19 25.61 -6.98
CA GLY A 250 -9.41 27.04 -6.73
C GLY A 250 -8.65 27.99 -7.65
N GLU A 251 -8.02 29.02 -7.06
CA GLU A 251 -7.29 30.07 -7.76
C GLU A 251 -6.08 29.53 -8.54
N ALA A 252 -5.39 28.54 -7.99
CA ALA A 252 -4.21 27.93 -8.62
C ALA A 252 -4.59 27.27 -9.95
N LEU A 253 -5.62 26.44 -9.96
CA LEU A 253 -6.09 25.77 -11.18
C LEU A 253 -6.55 26.76 -12.23
N ALA A 254 -7.39 27.75 -11.86
CA ALA A 254 -7.89 28.77 -12.78
C ALA A 254 -6.76 29.56 -13.43
N THR A 255 -5.77 29.96 -12.64
CA THR A 255 -4.62 30.72 -13.14
C THR A 255 -3.74 29.89 -14.08
N LEU A 256 -3.50 28.62 -13.76
CA LEU A 256 -2.72 27.72 -14.62
C LEU A 256 -3.43 27.50 -15.97
N VAL A 257 -4.75 27.28 -15.96
CA VAL A 257 -5.55 27.14 -17.19
C VAL A 257 -5.48 28.42 -18.05
N VAL A 258 -5.64 29.60 -17.45
CA VAL A 258 -5.56 30.89 -18.19
C VAL A 258 -4.17 31.08 -18.80
N ASN A 259 -3.10 30.79 -18.06
CA ASN A 259 -1.73 30.91 -18.56
C ASN A 259 -1.41 29.89 -19.68
N LYS A 260 -1.96 28.68 -19.58
CA LYS A 260 -1.88 27.69 -20.67
C LYS A 260 -2.59 28.19 -21.94
N LEU A 261 -3.82 28.69 -21.81
CA LEU A 261 -4.60 29.23 -22.94
C LEU A 261 -3.93 30.47 -23.58
N ARG A 262 -3.25 31.28 -22.79
CA ARG A 262 -2.47 32.42 -23.28
C ARG A 262 -1.15 32.06 -23.92
N GLY A 263 -0.74 30.78 -23.85
CA GLY A 263 0.55 30.32 -24.38
C GLY A 263 1.77 30.78 -23.56
N THR A 264 1.56 31.34 -22.39
CA THR A 264 2.64 31.83 -21.51
C THR A 264 3.44 30.66 -20.91
N LEU A 265 2.77 29.54 -20.66
CA LEU A 265 3.37 28.30 -20.22
C LEU A 265 3.28 27.27 -21.35
N GLN A 266 4.41 26.96 -21.96
CA GLN A 266 4.49 25.93 -23.00
C GLN A 266 4.36 24.56 -22.33
N GLY A 267 3.36 23.76 -22.74
CA GLY A 267 3.21 22.38 -22.30
C GLY A 267 3.03 22.24 -20.78
N LEU A 268 1.93 22.69 -20.23
CA LEU A 268 1.56 22.41 -18.83
C LEU A 268 0.66 21.19 -18.79
N SER A 269 1.01 20.20 -17.97
CA SER A 269 0.10 19.12 -17.60
C SER A 269 0.08 18.93 -16.09
N LEU A 270 -1.05 18.44 -15.59
CA LEU A 270 -1.33 18.24 -14.18
C LEU A 270 -1.84 16.83 -13.98
N ILE A 271 -1.19 16.07 -13.10
CA ILE A 271 -1.61 14.73 -12.73
C ILE A 271 -2.06 14.74 -11.27
N HIS A 272 -3.26 14.23 -11.04
CA HIS A 272 -3.81 14.04 -9.71
C HIS A 272 -3.46 12.66 -9.19
N ILE A 273 -2.89 12.58 -7.98
CA ILE A 273 -2.59 11.33 -7.28
C ILE A 273 -3.44 11.28 -6.01
N SER A 274 -4.41 10.38 -5.96
CA SER A 274 -5.40 10.31 -4.88
C SER A 274 -4.90 9.71 -3.57
N GLU A 275 -3.71 9.11 -3.54
CA GLU A 275 -3.10 8.56 -2.32
C GLU A 275 -1.60 8.85 -2.26
N PRO A 276 -1.19 9.95 -1.57
CA PRO A 276 0.22 10.32 -1.43
C PRO A 276 1.01 9.42 -0.45
N THR A 277 0.38 8.43 0.17
CA THR A 277 0.98 7.58 1.19
C THR A 277 2.15 6.73 0.71
N ARG A 278 2.51 6.79 -0.58
CA ARG A 278 3.65 6.09 -1.17
C ARG A 278 4.62 7.00 -1.93
N LEU A 279 4.85 8.20 -1.41
CA LEU A 279 5.84 9.13 -1.97
C LEU A 279 7.26 8.55 -2.06
N GLY A 280 7.61 7.58 -1.22
CA GLY A 280 8.83 6.81 -1.36
C GLY A 280 8.94 6.08 -2.70
N MET A 281 7.82 5.67 -3.29
CA MET A 281 7.81 5.02 -4.61
C MET A 281 7.92 6.03 -5.76
N ILE A 282 7.43 7.26 -5.58
CA ILE A 282 7.57 8.33 -6.59
C ILE A 282 9.00 8.87 -6.64
N SER A 283 9.70 8.88 -5.52
CA SER A 283 11.11 9.32 -5.45
C SER A 283 12.06 8.43 -6.26
N TYR A 284 11.67 7.21 -6.55
CA TYR A 284 12.46 6.23 -7.31
C TYR A 284 11.96 5.99 -8.75
N ALA A 285 10.83 6.61 -9.12
CA ALA A 285 10.39 6.55 -10.50
C ALA A 285 11.30 7.44 -11.36
N VAL A 286 12.25 6.83 -12.03
CA VAL A 286 13.00 7.46 -13.10
C VAL A 286 12.03 7.63 -14.25
N PHE A 287 11.54 8.86 -14.44
CA PHE A 287 10.76 9.20 -15.62
C PHE A 287 11.67 9.22 -16.83
N CYS A 288 11.72 8.14 -17.58
CA CYS A 288 12.15 8.14 -18.96
C CYS A 288 10.93 8.52 -19.80
N LEU A 289 10.85 9.80 -20.19
CA LEU A 289 9.92 10.31 -21.18
C LEU A 289 10.63 10.37 -22.53
#